data_6cc86701f4a433cf1515ce12e60052d4
#
_entry.id   6cc86701f4a433cf1515ce12e60052d4
#
_cell.length_a   1.000
_cell.length_b   1.000
_cell.length_c   1.000
_cell.angle_alpha   90.00
_cell.angle_beta   90.00
_cell.angle_gamma   90.00
#
_symmetry.space_group_name_H-M   'P 1'
#
loop_
_entity.id
_entity.type
_entity.pdbx_description
1 polymer ?
#
loop_
_entity_poly.entity_id
_entity_poly.type
_entity_poly.pdbx_seq_one_letter_code
_entity_poly.pdbx_strand_id
1 'polypeptide(L)'
;FIFNKDKKKAFRDNVQFHIKGMPAFNVYCSVEPLDSKVLVLSQANGQCEWYPKEQTLPERPVNMPMPIRIAQAERCDETFQGNWRPLRKGVSLPEIGVNDCRYSMYRSVVKLSKKEVEEYGTLVCEMFTADPLYVQVNGKIAKRASTDELDNTFVIDGLLHEGSNEIVSIYENRGHAHGYRPMEELSGMKSAGLGKKQSAILPIEKWEVKKVENNVKDIKSLLSNNEGWETIMLDQSTIANLATLQIAGLEKPEWPAAWVLQGKEGTAIYRTSIDMTRQMLTEGQTMIEFACVDDAGTLFVNGKEVASHDAWDKPFVANMKDFLHEGENNVAIVVRNSSGAGGLLKGIRLFSELKILKPLKWEVALDLGGVTQGYCGGKTVGGDNWKVVKLKTDGTLHRKGNNIQPKGKQDALLTWYKVTFDLPKTEKECWIPWRAIINASGTGYMWLNGHNIGRYWEEGPQREFFLPECWLNMGGTNTLVLGLRQSETCGAVLEGIE
;
A
#
# COMPACT_ATOMS: atom_id res chain seq x y z
N PHE A 1 26.79 0.05 22.64
CA PHE A 1 25.83 1.08 22.19
C PHE A 1 25.22 1.77 23.39
N ILE A 2 25.22 3.09 23.39
CA ILE A 2 24.58 3.94 24.41
C ILE A 2 23.54 4.80 23.65
N PHE A 3 22.30 4.72 24.06
CA PHE A 3 21.20 5.46 23.46
C PHE A 3 20.52 6.34 24.51
N ASN A 4 20.40 7.62 24.22
CA ASN A 4 19.65 8.56 25.06
C ASN A 4 18.18 8.57 24.67
N LYS A 5 17.31 8.00 25.51
CA LYS A 5 15.86 7.94 25.28
C LYS A 5 15.14 9.26 25.58
N ASP A 6 15.79 10.20 26.25
CA ASP A 6 15.17 11.49 26.55
C ASP A 6 15.00 12.31 25.28
N LYS A 7 13.81 12.87 25.09
CA LYS A 7 13.48 13.68 23.91
C LYS A 7 13.98 15.14 24.00
N LYS A 8 14.41 15.58 25.18
CA LYS A 8 14.71 16.99 25.43
C LYS A 8 16.03 17.23 26.16
N LYS A 9 16.53 16.24 26.93
CA LYS A 9 17.72 16.41 27.76
C LYS A 9 18.87 15.58 27.25
N ALA A 10 20.03 16.22 27.06
CA ALA A 10 21.27 15.49 26.84
C ALA A 10 21.68 14.71 28.09
N PHE A 11 22.14 13.50 27.88
CA PHE A 11 22.79 12.72 28.92
C PHE A 11 24.27 13.10 29.00
N ARG A 12 24.75 13.51 30.17
CA ARG A 12 26.16 13.89 30.39
C ARG A 12 26.56 13.43 31.75
N ASP A 13 27.19 12.25 31.82
CA ASP A 13 27.63 11.68 33.10
C ASP A 13 28.74 10.65 32.88
N ASN A 14 29.41 10.25 33.99
CA ASN A 14 30.30 9.12 33.99
C ASN A 14 29.55 7.81 34.12
N VAL A 15 29.72 6.94 33.15
CA VAL A 15 29.14 5.59 33.16
C VAL A 15 30.21 4.60 33.55
N GLN A 16 29.91 3.81 34.59
CA GLN A 16 30.79 2.72 35.00
C GLN A 16 30.52 1.46 34.23
N PHE A 17 31.55 0.92 33.59
CA PHE A 17 31.45 -0.32 32.83
C PHE A 17 32.06 -1.48 33.61
N HIS A 18 31.34 -2.59 33.68
CA HIS A 18 31.75 -3.85 34.24
C HIS A 18 31.85 -4.91 33.14
N ILE A 19 33.07 -5.28 32.78
CA ILE A 19 33.31 -6.30 31.76
C ILE A 19 33.96 -7.50 32.44
N LYS A 20 33.44 -8.70 32.14
CA LYS A 20 33.97 -9.94 32.72
C LYS A 20 35.47 -10.10 32.40
N GLY A 21 36.31 -10.21 33.45
CA GLY A 21 37.74 -10.36 33.29
C GLY A 21 38.53 -9.04 33.23
N MET A 22 37.89 -7.90 33.39
CA MET A 22 38.54 -6.57 33.44
C MET A 22 38.16 -5.82 34.71
N PRO A 23 39.04 -4.95 35.25
CA PRO A 23 38.67 -4.02 36.31
C PRO A 23 37.55 -3.08 35.84
N ALA A 24 36.65 -2.70 36.74
CA ALA A 24 35.64 -1.71 36.42
C ALA A 24 36.30 -0.36 36.08
N PHE A 25 35.81 0.31 35.05
CA PHE A 25 36.33 1.60 34.63
C PHE A 25 35.20 2.58 34.31
N ASN A 26 35.49 3.87 34.50
CA ASN A 26 34.52 4.94 34.23
C ASN A 26 34.82 5.63 32.90
N VAL A 27 33.80 5.89 32.14
CA VAL A 27 33.91 6.65 30.89
C VAL A 27 32.87 7.78 30.89
N TYR A 28 33.34 9.00 30.66
CA TYR A 28 32.44 10.12 30.47
C TYR A 28 31.66 9.96 29.18
N CYS A 29 30.35 9.97 29.31
CA CYS A 29 29.41 9.86 28.19
C CYS A 29 28.66 11.17 27.99
N SER A 30 28.67 11.68 26.77
CA SER A 30 27.81 12.78 26.36
C SER A 30 27.00 12.33 25.13
N VAL A 31 25.67 12.21 25.29
CA VAL A 31 24.75 11.77 24.23
C VAL A 31 23.58 12.73 24.18
N GLU A 32 23.38 13.35 23.04
CA GLU A 32 22.30 14.31 22.82
C GLU A 32 20.90 13.62 22.86
N PRO A 33 19.82 14.39 22.97
CA PRO A 33 18.47 13.83 22.98
C PRO A 33 18.20 12.96 21.75
N LEU A 34 17.65 11.76 21.96
CA LEU A 34 17.33 10.78 20.91
C LEU A 34 18.54 10.34 20.06
N ASP A 35 19.73 10.63 20.49
CA ASP A 35 20.97 10.24 19.82
C ASP A 35 21.59 8.97 20.41
N SER A 36 22.51 8.36 19.70
CA SER A 36 23.25 7.17 20.14
C SER A 36 24.73 7.26 19.84
N LYS A 37 25.54 6.70 20.70
CA LYS A 37 26.98 6.56 20.52
C LYS A 37 27.43 5.12 20.71
N VAL A 38 28.51 4.75 20.05
CA VAL A 38 29.16 3.46 20.17
C VAL A 38 30.48 3.67 20.88
N LEU A 39 30.69 2.94 21.99
CA LEU A 39 31.99 2.84 22.66
C LEU A 39 32.65 1.55 22.21
N VAL A 40 33.82 1.67 21.61
CA VAL A 40 34.66 0.53 21.24
C VAL A 40 35.80 0.40 22.20
N LEU A 41 35.92 -0.77 22.81
CA LEU A 41 37.01 -1.11 23.74
C LEU A 41 38.03 -2.01 23.04
N SER A 42 39.26 -1.58 22.98
CA SER A 42 40.35 -2.41 22.50
C SER A 42 40.83 -3.33 23.62
N GLN A 43 40.70 -4.63 23.43
CA GLN A 43 41.24 -5.62 24.40
C GLN A 43 42.77 -5.63 24.46
N ALA A 44 43.44 -5.14 23.40
CA ALA A 44 44.87 -5.19 23.28
C ALA A 44 45.60 -4.13 24.15
N ASN A 45 44.96 -2.97 24.36
CA ASN A 45 45.63 -1.84 25.05
C ASN A 45 44.71 -1.10 26.05
N GLY A 46 43.49 -1.57 26.27
CA GLY A 46 42.51 -0.95 27.16
C GLY A 46 41.99 0.43 26.71
N GLN A 47 42.31 0.86 25.49
CA GLN A 47 41.84 2.14 24.99
C GLN A 47 40.38 2.09 24.62
N CYS A 48 39.68 3.21 24.94
CA CYS A 48 38.27 3.41 24.59
C CYS A 48 38.15 4.42 23.45
N GLU A 49 37.44 4.08 22.40
CA GLU A 49 37.14 5.01 21.32
C GLU A 49 35.63 5.18 21.17
N TRP A 50 35.19 6.44 21.04
CA TRP A 50 33.81 6.78 20.75
C TRP A 50 33.56 6.88 19.24
N TYR A 51 32.39 6.39 18.82
CA TYR A 51 31.89 6.54 17.43
C TYR A 51 30.46 7.10 17.43
N PRO A 52 30.14 8.01 16.51
CA PRO A 52 31.10 8.59 15.57
C PRO A 52 32.25 9.30 16.33
N LYS A 53 33.46 9.24 15.81
CA LYS A 53 34.55 10.09 16.30
C LYS A 53 34.06 11.53 16.10
N GLU A 54 34.21 12.36 17.14
CA GLU A 54 34.05 13.80 16.96
C GLU A 54 35.05 14.22 15.88
N GLN A 55 34.57 14.31 14.66
CA GLN A 55 35.31 14.99 13.63
C GLN A 55 35.25 16.46 14.04
N THR A 56 36.38 17.01 14.42
CA THR A 56 36.56 18.45 14.33
C THR A 56 36.34 18.77 12.85
N LEU A 57 35.10 19.09 12.51
CA LEU A 57 34.79 19.62 11.20
C LEU A 57 35.75 20.79 11.01
N PRO A 58 36.52 20.84 9.91
CA PRO A 58 37.36 21.97 9.65
C PRO A 58 36.46 23.21 9.72
N GLU A 59 36.85 24.24 10.45
CA GLU A 59 36.14 25.53 10.60
C GLU A 59 36.07 26.31 9.27
N ARG A 60 36.04 25.63 8.14
CA ARG A 60 35.79 26.23 6.84
C ARG A 60 34.31 26.36 6.66
N PRO A 61 33.79 27.56 6.50
CA PRO A 61 32.42 27.76 6.06
C PRO A 61 32.24 27.02 4.74
N VAL A 62 31.44 25.92 4.77
CA VAL A 62 31.05 25.24 3.53
C VAL A 62 30.07 26.16 2.84
N ASN A 63 30.42 26.66 1.65
CA ASN A 63 29.47 27.39 0.81
C ASN A 63 28.42 26.39 0.34
N MET A 64 27.29 26.36 1.02
CA MET A 64 26.16 25.53 0.60
C MET A 64 25.68 26.00 -0.77
N PRO A 65 25.52 25.09 -1.73
CA PRO A 65 25.00 25.45 -3.03
C PRO A 65 23.55 25.92 -2.91
N MET A 66 23.20 26.89 -3.76
CA MET A 66 21.81 27.37 -3.83
C MET A 66 20.86 26.22 -4.22
N PRO A 67 19.66 26.15 -3.65
CA PRO A 67 18.66 25.17 -4.05
C PRO A 67 18.32 25.26 -5.54
N ILE A 68 18.27 24.13 -6.21
CA ILE A 68 17.91 24.01 -7.62
C ILE A 68 16.40 23.85 -7.73
N ARG A 69 15.71 24.89 -8.19
CA ARG A 69 14.27 24.85 -8.43
C ARG A 69 13.96 24.28 -9.80
N ILE A 70 13.19 23.22 -9.84
CA ILE A 70 12.79 22.60 -11.08
C ILE A 70 11.55 23.30 -11.62
N ALA A 71 11.72 24.17 -12.61
CA ALA A 71 10.64 24.95 -13.20
C ALA A 71 9.86 24.19 -14.30
N GLN A 72 10.44 23.16 -14.86
CA GLN A 72 9.82 22.38 -15.93
C GLN A 72 10.27 20.93 -15.88
N ALA A 73 9.42 20.05 -16.39
CA ALA A 73 9.70 18.63 -16.59
C ALA A 73 9.19 18.18 -17.95
N GLU A 74 9.69 17.07 -18.45
CA GLU A 74 9.07 16.36 -19.54
C GLU A 74 8.01 15.40 -18.94
N ARG A 75 6.81 15.43 -19.48
CA ARG A 75 5.68 14.58 -19.07
C ARG A 75 5.26 13.70 -20.21
N CYS A 76 4.95 12.43 -19.89
CA CYS A 76 4.38 11.48 -20.81
C CYS A 76 3.38 10.58 -20.07
N ASP A 77 2.22 10.35 -20.68
CA ASP A 77 1.30 9.34 -20.20
C ASP A 77 1.69 7.96 -20.76
N GLU A 78 1.56 6.92 -19.94
CA GLU A 78 1.94 5.56 -20.33
C GLU A 78 1.08 5.07 -21.49
N THR A 79 1.71 4.59 -22.54
CA THR A 79 1.05 4.05 -23.74
C THR A 79 1.00 2.54 -23.79
N PHE A 80 1.54 1.87 -22.79
CA PHE A 80 1.62 0.40 -22.67
C PHE A 80 2.29 -0.29 -23.86
N GLN A 81 3.24 0.41 -24.49
CA GLN A 81 4.11 -0.18 -25.49
C GLN A 81 5.31 -0.84 -24.81
N GLY A 82 5.44 -2.14 -24.93
CA GLY A 82 6.52 -2.87 -24.28
C GLY A 82 6.84 -4.16 -25.01
N ASN A 83 7.94 -4.81 -24.61
CA ASN A 83 8.33 -6.13 -25.10
C ASN A 83 7.52 -7.21 -24.38
N TRP A 84 6.37 -7.50 -24.92
CA TRP A 84 5.44 -8.47 -24.35
C TRP A 84 5.95 -9.90 -24.48
N ARG A 85 5.90 -10.63 -23.35
CA ARG A 85 6.29 -12.04 -23.25
C ARG A 85 5.12 -12.85 -22.73
N PRO A 86 4.81 -14.00 -23.32
CA PRO A 86 3.78 -14.88 -22.77
C PRO A 86 4.07 -15.27 -21.33
N LEU A 87 3.08 -15.12 -20.46
CA LEU A 87 3.14 -15.52 -19.06
C LEU A 87 2.34 -16.82 -18.86
N ARG A 88 2.99 -17.84 -18.32
CA ARG A 88 2.29 -19.07 -17.94
C ARG A 88 1.50 -18.82 -16.65
N LYS A 89 0.31 -19.40 -16.57
CA LYS A 89 -0.51 -19.37 -15.36
C LYS A 89 0.28 -19.89 -14.16
N GLY A 90 0.20 -19.17 -13.04
CA GLY A 90 0.81 -19.56 -11.78
C GLY A 90 2.32 -19.31 -11.70
N VAL A 91 2.92 -18.57 -12.64
CA VAL A 91 4.32 -18.15 -12.58
C VAL A 91 4.39 -16.78 -11.92
N SER A 92 5.16 -16.69 -10.85
CA SER A 92 5.40 -15.46 -10.10
C SER A 92 6.43 -14.55 -10.76
N LEU A 93 6.47 -13.29 -10.37
CA LEU A 93 7.48 -12.33 -10.87
C LEU A 93 8.91 -12.73 -10.50
N PRO A 94 9.22 -13.21 -9.28
CA PRO A 94 10.56 -13.69 -8.94
C PRO A 94 11.04 -14.82 -9.85
N GLU A 95 10.16 -15.74 -10.27
CA GLU A 95 10.53 -16.86 -11.18
C GLU A 95 10.93 -16.38 -12.58
N ILE A 96 10.58 -15.15 -12.95
CA ILE A 96 10.98 -14.54 -14.23
C ILE A 96 12.00 -13.41 -14.05
N GLY A 97 12.62 -13.32 -12.85
CA GLY A 97 13.76 -12.46 -12.57
C GLY A 97 13.39 -11.06 -12.04
N VAL A 98 12.15 -10.84 -11.60
CA VAL A 98 11.71 -9.56 -10.99
C VAL A 98 11.66 -9.71 -9.48
N ASN A 99 12.68 -9.21 -8.78
CA ASN A 99 12.86 -9.39 -7.34
C ASN A 99 12.85 -8.06 -6.56
N ASP A 100 12.52 -6.96 -7.20
CA ASP A 100 12.55 -5.62 -6.61
C ASP A 100 11.16 -4.96 -6.64
N CYS A 101 11.01 -3.92 -5.83
CA CYS A 101 9.81 -3.09 -5.82
C CYS A 101 9.77 -2.26 -7.10
N ARG A 102 8.79 -2.53 -7.94
CA ARG A 102 8.60 -1.83 -9.22
C ARG A 102 7.19 -2.00 -9.74
N TYR A 103 6.94 -1.35 -10.87
CA TYR A 103 5.81 -1.70 -11.72
C TYR A 103 6.13 -2.89 -12.62
N SER A 104 5.11 -3.72 -12.85
CA SER A 104 5.11 -4.69 -13.95
C SER A 104 3.81 -4.55 -14.73
N MET A 105 3.88 -4.67 -16.05
CA MET A 105 2.70 -4.62 -16.90
C MET A 105 2.24 -6.01 -17.30
N TYR A 106 0.94 -6.21 -17.31
CA TYR A 106 0.29 -7.39 -17.88
C TYR A 106 -0.65 -6.98 -19.00
N ARG A 107 -0.71 -7.80 -20.04
CA ARG A 107 -1.64 -7.60 -21.17
C ARG A 107 -2.36 -8.88 -21.51
N SER A 108 -3.62 -8.77 -21.85
CA SER A 108 -4.39 -9.84 -22.47
C SER A 108 -5.17 -9.30 -23.67
N VAL A 109 -5.18 -10.02 -24.76
CA VAL A 109 -6.02 -9.73 -25.92
C VAL A 109 -7.00 -10.89 -26.08
N VAL A 110 -8.30 -10.57 -25.99
CA VAL A 110 -9.37 -11.56 -26.05
C VAL A 110 -10.41 -11.19 -27.10
N LYS A 111 -10.81 -12.16 -27.91
CA LYS A 111 -11.94 -12.00 -28.84
C LYS A 111 -13.21 -12.45 -28.16
N LEU A 112 -14.24 -11.60 -28.24
CA LEU A 112 -15.56 -11.83 -27.67
C LEU A 112 -16.63 -11.76 -28.74
N SER A 113 -17.60 -12.66 -28.65
CA SER A 113 -18.85 -12.59 -29.38
C SER A 113 -19.81 -11.62 -28.70
N LYS A 114 -20.86 -11.18 -29.42
CA LYS A 114 -21.92 -10.33 -28.88
C LYS A 114 -22.54 -10.92 -27.61
N LYS A 115 -22.82 -12.22 -27.59
CA LYS A 115 -23.37 -12.93 -26.41
C LYS A 115 -22.43 -12.85 -25.21
N GLU A 116 -21.11 -13.01 -25.40
CA GLU A 116 -20.12 -12.93 -24.36
C GLU A 116 -19.98 -11.50 -23.80
N VAL A 117 -20.09 -10.48 -24.65
CA VAL A 117 -20.13 -9.07 -24.19
C VAL A 117 -21.36 -8.78 -23.34
N GLU A 118 -22.50 -9.40 -23.67
CA GLU A 118 -23.71 -9.28 -22.86
C GLU A 118 -23.61 -10.02 -21.52
N GLU A 119 -22.83 -11.10 -21.45
CA GLU A 119 -22.68 -11.95 -20.26
C GLU A 119 -21.58 -11.44 -19.31
N TYR A 120 -20.44 -11.00 -19.84
CA TYR A 120 -19.29 -10.63 -19.02
C TYR A 120 -19.33 -9.17 -18.60
N GLY A 121 -18.94 -8.91 -17.35
CA GLY A 121 -18.93 -7.56 -16.79
C GLY A 121 -17.93 -7.37 -15.68
N THR A 122 -17.18 -8.43 -15.30
CA THR A 122 -16.12 -8.33 -14.31
C THR A 122 -14.82 -8.94 -14.83
N LEU A 123 -13.70 -8.37 -14.35
CA LEU A 123 -12.38 -8.97 -14.43
C LEU A 123 -11.98 -9.37 -13.02
N VAL A 124 -11.76 -10.65 -12.80
CA VAL A 124 -11.32 -11.21 -11.52
C VAL A 124 -9.85 -11.57 -11.63
N CYS A 125 -9.02 -11.01 -10.77
CA CYS A 125 -7.59 -11.25 -10.73
C CYS A 125 -7.20 -11.91 -9.42
N GLU A 126 -6.58 -13.08 -9.49
CA GLU A 126 -5.98 -13.76 -8.35
C GLU A 126 -4.51 -13.36 -8.26
N MET A 127 -4.09 -12.91 -7.11
CA MET A 127 -2.73 -12.44 -6.86
C MET A 127 -1.97 -13.47 -6.02
N PHE A 128 -0.63 -13.48 -6.11
CA PHE A 128 0.20 -14.25 -5.18
C PHE A 128 0.25 -13.61 -3.81
N THR A 129 0.24 -12.29 -3.77
CA THR A 129 0.27 -11.49 -2.55
C THR A 129 -0.68 -10.30 -2.67
N ALA A 130 -0.94 -9.62 -1.55
CA ALA A 130 -1.86 -8.50 -1.45
C ALA A 130 -1.26 -7.19 -2.02
N ASP A 131 -0.85 -7.21 -3.27
CA ASP A 131 -0.40 -6.03 -4.00
C ASP A 131 -1.50 -5.50 -4.93
N PRO A 132 -1.57 -4.18 -5.15
CA PRO A 132 -2.61 -3.59 -5.97
C PRO A 132 -2.33 -3.74 -7.47
N LEU A 133 -3.40 -3.97 -8.20
CA LEU A 133 -3.46 -3.98 -9.65
C LEU A 133 -4.32 -2.82 -10.14
N TYR A 134 -3.96 -2.19 -11.24
CA TYR A 134 -4.74 -1.12 -11.89
C TYR A 134 -4.97 -1.50 -13.34
N VAL A 135 -6.22 -1.38 -13.80
CA VAL A 135 -6.65 -1.98 -15.06
C VAL A 135 -7.22 -0.95 -16.01
N GLN A 136 -6.90 -1.12 -17.28
CA GLN A 136 -7.48 -0.41 -18.42
C GLN A 136 -8.01 -1.45 -19.42
N VAL A 137 -9.22 -1.22 -19.94
CA VAL A 137 -9.85 -2.04 -20.96
C VAL A 137 -10.15 -1.16 -22.17
N ASN A 138 -9.60 -1.52 -23.32
CA ASN A 138 -9.80 -0.77 -24.58
C ASN A 138 -9.52 0.74 -24.41
N GLY A 139 -8.44 1.09 -23.70
CA GLY A 139 -8.05 2.47 -23.44
C GLY A 139 -8.84 3.19 -22.34
N LYS A 140 -9.78 2.54 -21.66
CA LYS A 140 -10.58 3.12 -20.58
C LYS A 140 -10.25 2.49 -19.24
N ILE A 141 -10.06 3.32 -18.21
CA ILE A 141 -9.76 2.85 -16.85
C ILE A 141 -10.96 2.09 -16.28
N ALA A 142 -10.74 0.86 -15.86
CA ALA A 142 -11.72 0.05 -15.16
C ALA A 142 -11.81 0.45 -13.69
N LYS A 143 -13.02 0.53 -13.17
CA LYS A 143 -13.24 0.79 -11.74
C LYS A 143 -13.06 -0.50 -10.96
N ARG A 144 -12.42 -0.40 -9.80
CA ARG A 144 -12.36 -1.49 -8.84
C ARG A 144 -13.77 -1.79 -8.31
N ALA A 145 -14.06 -3.04 -8.03
CA ALA A 145 -15.36 -3.45 -7.54
C ALA A 145 -15.62 -3.01 -6.09
N SER A 146 -14.56 -2.76 -5.32
CA SER A 146 -14.65 -2.23 -3.96
C SER A 146 -13.73 -1.00 -3.78
N THR A 147 -13.82 -0.37 -2.62
CA THR A 147 -12.94 0.74 -2.24
C THR A 147 -11.58 0.25 -1.70
N ASP A 148 -11.46 -1.04 -1.38
CA ASP A 148 -10.18 -1.62 -0.96
C ASP A 148 -9.24 -1.73 -2.17
N GLU A 149 -8.11 -1.05 -2.13
CA GLU A 149 -7.13 -1.07 -3.21
C GLU A 149 -6.46 -2.44 -3.42
N LEU A 150 -6.60 -3.35 -2.47
CA LEU A 150 -6.10 -4.72 -2.55
C LEU A 150 -7.12 -5.71 -3.12
N ASP A 151 -8.38 -5.29 -3.30
CA ASP A 151 -9.37 -6.06 -4.04
C ASP A 151 -9.11 -5.94 -5.54
N ASN A 152 -8.57 -6.97 -6.13
CA ASN A 152 -8.21 -7.01 -7.54
C ASN A 152 -9.34 -7.55 -8.44
N THR A 153 -10.57 -7.16 -8.12
CA THR A 153 -11.76 -7.34 -8.94
C THR A 153 -12.19 -6.02 -9.58
N PHE A 154 -12.45 -6.02 -10.86
CA PHE A 154 -12.77 -4.80 -11.61
C PHE A 154 -14.10 -4.92 -12.32
N VAL A 155 -14.88 -3.84 -12.31
CA VAL A 155 -16.09 -3.68 -13.11
C VAL A 155 -15.69 -3.24 -14.52
N ILE A 156 -15.96 -4.07 -15.50
CA ILE A 156 -15.62 -3.84 -16.91
C ILE A 156 -16.86 -3.84 -17.83
N ASP A 157 -18.02 -3.86 -17.22
CA ASP A 157 -19.28 -3.70 -17.96
C ASP A 157 -19.31 -2.37 -18.73
N GLY A 158 -19.72 -2.41 -19.97
CA GLY A 158 -19.70 -1.27 -20.88
C GLY A 158 -18.30 -0.87 -21.41
N LEU A 159 -17.23 -1.58 -21.02
CA LEU A 159 -15.89 -1.39 -21.58
C LEU A 159 -15.52 -2.42 -22.63
N LEU A 160 -16.25 -3.54 -22.69
CA LEU A 160 -16.08 -4.60 -23.67
C LEU A 160 -16.90 -4.33 -24.93
N HIS A 161 -16.42 -4.84 -26.07
CA HIS A 161 -17.15 -4.82 -27.33
C HIS A 161 -16.99 -6.15 -28.10
N GLU A 162 -17.84 -6.40 -29.06
CA GLU A 162 -17.69 -7.52 -29.94
C GLU A 162 -16.38 -7.43 -30.74
N GLY A 163 -15.71 -8.53 -30.90
CA GLY A 163 -14.39 -8.60 -31.54
C GLY A 163 -13.24 -8.59 -30.54
N SER A 164 -12.14 -7.98 -30.91
CA SER A 164 -10.89 -8.00 -30.15
C SER A 164 -10.90 -6.94 -29.06
N ASN A 165 -10.72 -7.34 -27.81
CA ASN A 165 -10.59 -6.46 -26.65
C ASN A 165 -9.20 -6.58 -26.06
N GLU A 166 -8.58 -5.45 -25.74
CA GLU A 166 -7.30 -5.37 -25.05
C GLU A 166 -7.51 -4.98 -23.59
N ILE A 167 -6.95 -5.77 -22.70
CA ILE A 167 -6.94 -5.54 -21.26
C ILE A 167 -5.48 -5.38 -20.83
N VAL A 168 -5.17 -4.21 -20.29
CA VAL A 168 -3.82 -3.89 -19.79
C VAL A 168 -3.91 -3.59 -18.31
N SER A 169 -2.93 -4.05 -17.56
CA SER A 169 -2.86 -3.75 -16.13
C SER A 169 -1.45 -3.39 -15.67
N ILE A 170 -1.38 -2.52 -14.69
CA ILE A 170 -0.17 -2.18 -13.95
C ILE A 170 -0.25 -2.86 -12.60
N TYR A 171 0.69 -3.72 -12.31
CA TYR A 171 0.93 -4.31 -11.02
C TYR A 171 1.97 -3.47 -10.27
N GLU A 172 1.64 -3.06 -9.05
CA GLU A 172 2.54 -2.31 -8.19
C GLU A 172 3.12 -3.23 -7.13
N ASN A 173 4.33 -3.74 -7.34
CA ASN A 173 5.04 -4.50 -6.33
C ASN A 173 5.53 -3.56 -5.22
N ARG A 174 4.90 -3.61 -4.06
CA ARG A 174 5.23 -2.78 -2.89
C ARG A 174 6.34 -3.35 -2.03
N GLY A 175 6.89 -4.48 -2.43
CA GLY A 175 7.84 -5.25 -1.65
C GLY A 175 7.14 -6.30 -0.79
N HIS A 176 7.94 -7.07 -0.09
CA HIS A 176 7.42 -8.13 0.75
C HIS A 176 6.74 -7.57 2.00
N ALA A 177 5.66 -8.21 2.42
CA ALA A 177 5.07 -7.94 3.70
C ALA A 177 6.07 -8.30 4.81
N HIS A 178 6.05 -7.52 5.88
CA HIS A 178 6.94 -7.70 7.01
C HIS A 178 6.21 -8.38 8.17
N GLY A 179 6.98 -8.71 9.19
CA GLY A 179 6.48 -9.25 10.43
C GLY A 179 6.36 -10.76 10.39
N TYR A 180 5.17 -11.28 10.53
CA TYR A 180 4.95 -12.70 10.74
C TYR A 180 4.86 -13.54 9.46
N ARG A 181 4.97 -12.92 8.30
CA ARG A 181 4.88 -13.62 7.02
C ARG A 181 6.21 -14.21 6.60
N PRO A 182 6.21 -15.41 5.97
CA PRO A 182 7.42 -16.03 5.44
C PRO A 182 8.10 -15.13 4.41
N MET A 183 9.42 -15.16 4.38
CA MET A 183 10.25 -14.43 3.40
C MET A 183 10.11 -14.98 1.97
N GLU A 184 9.39 -16.09 1.79
CA GLU A 184 9.11 -16.77 0.52
C GLU A 184 7.89 -16.19 -0.22
N GLU A 185 7.49 -14.98 0.10
CA GLU A 185 6.31 -14.36 -0.49
C GLU A 185 6.51 -14.14 -1.99
N LEU A 186 5.66 -14.78 -2.77
CA LEU A 186 5.65 -14.66 -4.22
C LEU A 186 4.87 -13.40 -4.63
N SER A 187 5.38 -12.65 -5.61
CA SER A 187 4.73 -11.46 -6.14
C SER A 187 4.17 -11.68 -7.54
N GLY A 188 3.19 -10.85 -7.90
CA GLY A 188 2.59 -10.84 -9.22
C GLY A 188 1.19 -11.42 -9.30
N MET A 189 0.66 -11.49 -10.52
CA MET A 189 -0.66 -12.03 -10.83
C MET A 189 -0.58 -13.54 -11.10
N LYS A 190 -1.30 -14.30 -10.27
CA LYS A 190 -1.37 -15.77 -10.37
C LYS A 190 -2.26 -16.24 -11.53
N SER A 191 -3.44 -15.61 -11.64
CA SER A 191 -4.38 -15.85 -12.73
C SER A 191 -5.37 -14.70 -12.85
N ALA A 192 -6.00 -14.57 -14.01
CA ALA A 192 -7.13 -13.68 -14.16
C ALA A 192 -8.08 -14.16 -15.28
N GLY A 193 -9.31 -13.69 -15.23
CA GLY A 193 -10.31 -14.03 -16.22
C GLY A 193 -11.57 -13.19 -16.12
N LEU A 194 -12.42 -13.33 -17.14
CA LEU A 194 -13.71 -12.66 -17.22
C LEU A 194 -14.75 -13.40 -16.38
N GLY A 195 -15.50 -12.67 -15.60
CA GLY A 195 -16.66 -13.12 -14.82
C GLY A 195 -17.94 -12.47 -15.30
N LYS A 196 -19.07 -12.95 -14.78
CA LYS A 196 -20.38 -12.39 -15.09
C LYS A 196 -20.46 -10.91 -14.73
N LYS A 197 -21.41 -10.20 -15.36
CA LYS A 197 -21.89 -8.92 -14.82
C LYS A 197 -22.35 -9.14 -13.39
N GLN A 198 -21.89 -8.27 -12.52
CA GLN A 198 -22.27 -8.33 -11.11
C GLN A 198 -23.47 -7.44 -10.83
N SER A 199 -24.34 -7.95 -9.98
CA SER A 199 -25.22 -7.11 -9.19
C SER A 199 -24.39 -6.16 -8.34
N ALA A 200 -24.95 -5.01 -7.98
CA ALA A 200 -24.27 -4.03 -7.16
C ALA A 200 -23.73 -4.69 -5.88
N ILE A 201 -22.47 -4.38 -5.54
CA ILE A 201 -21.91 -4.74 -4.23
C ILE A 201 -22.60 -3.87 -3.20
N LEU A 202 -23.18 -4.50 -2.18
CA LEU A 202 -23.90 -3.81 -1.13
C LEU A 202 -23.07 -3.81 0.16
N PRO A 203 -22.62 -2.65 0.66
CA PRO A 203 -22.04 -2.55 1.98
C PRO A 203 -23.10 -2.83 3.04
N ILE A 204 -22.71 -3.55 4.09
CA ILE A 204 -23.53 -3.80 5.26
C ILE A 204 -22.92 -3.00 6.40
N GLU A 205 -23.40 -1.78 6.59
CA GLU A 205 -22.75 -0.82 7.49
C GLU A 205 -23.35 -0.83 8.90
N LYS A 206 -24.65 -1.08 9.03
CA LYS A 206 -25.34 -1.01 10.32
C LYS A 206 -25.34 -2.37 11.01
N TRP A 207 -24.77 -2.42 12.19
CA TRP A 207 -24.70 -3.62 13.04
C TRP A 207 -25.09 -3.30 14.47
N GLU A 208 -25.49 -4.31 15.19
CA GLU A 208 -25.61 -4.28 16.64
C GLU A 208 -24.59 -5.22 17.24
N VAL A 209 -23.94 -4.83 18.33
CA VAL A 209 -22.89 -5.59 18.99
C VAL A 209 -23.19 -5.78 20.47
N LYS A 210 -22.82 -6.95 21.00
CA LYS A 210 -22.93 -7.27 22.42
C LYS A 210 -21.71 -8.10 22.84
N LYS A 211 -21.05 -7.70 23.92
CA LYS A 211 -20.04 -8.54 24.59
C LYS A 211 -20.74 -9.63 25.36
N VAL A 212 -20.18 -10.82 25.33
CA VAL A 212 -20.71 -12.00 26.01
C VAL A 212 -19.62 -12.74 26.77
N GLU A 213 -19.99 -13.56 27.72
CA GLU A 213 -19.04 -14.41 28.43
C GLU A 213 -18.45 -15.49 27.51
N ASN A 214 -17.22 -15.91 27.77
CA ASN A 214 -16.41 -16.73 26.88
C ASN A 214 -16.97 -18.11 26.49
N ASN A 215 -18.05 -18.56 27.08
CA ASN A 215 -18.68 -19.87 26.80
C ASN A 215 -20.15 -19.72 26.40
N VAL A 216 -20.38 -19.17 25.22
CA VAL A 216 -21.74 -19.09 24.67
C VAL A 216 -22.21 -20.49 24.24
N LYS A 217 -23.05 -21.12 25.05
CA LYS A 217 -23.62 -22.44 24.74
C LYS A 217 -24.88 -22.38 23.88
N ASP A 218 -25.60 -21.26 23.91
CA ASP A 218 -26.85 -21.08 23.17
C ASP A 218 -26.92 -19.71 22.47
N ILE A 219 -26.38 -19.68 21.25
CA ILE A 219 -26.40 -18.51 20.42
C ILE A 219 -27.82 -18.09 20.03
N LYS A 220 -28.74 -19.05 19.83
CA LYS A 220 -30.11 -18.75 19.42
C LYS A 220 -30.85 -17.95 20.49
N SER A 221 -30.70 -18.32 21.74
CA SER A 221 -31.27 -17.59 22.87
C SER A 221 -30.72 -16.16 22.98
N LEU A 222 -29.41 -16.00 22.77
CA LEU A 222 -28.77 -14.67 22.80
C LEU A 222 -29.21 -13.76 21.64
N LEU A 223 -29.38 -14.31 20.45
CA LEU A 223 -29.85 -13.55 19.28
C LEU A 223 -31.32 -13.15 19.42
N SER A 224 -32.11 -13.93 20.13
CA SER A 224 -33.54 -13.64 20.39
C SER A 224 -33.75 -12.60 21.50
N ASN A 225 -32.75 -12.36 22.33
CA ASN A 225 -32.83 -11.33 23.38
C ASN A 225 -32.45 -9.95 22.82
N ASN A 226 -33.31 -8.96 22.98
CA ASN A 226 -33.13 -7.59 22.51
C ASN A 226 -32.43 -6.67 23.52
N GLU A 227 -32.08 -7.12 24.71
CA GLU A 227 -31.43 -6.31 25.72
C GLU A 227 -29.90 -6.29 25.60
N GLY A 228 -29.31 -5.12 25.85
CA GLY A 228 -27.85 -4.93 25.95
C GLY A 228 -27.11 -4.95 24.62
N TRP A 229 -27.78 -4.62 23.53
CA TRP A 229 -27.16 -4.41 22.21
C TRP A 229 -26.84 -2.94 21.99
N GLU A 230 -25.65 -2.68 21.43
CA GLU A 230 -25.19 -1.36 21.01
C GLU A 230 -25.19 -1.27 19.49
N THR A 231 -25.80 -0.24 18.94
CA THR A 231 -25.75 0.01 17.48
C THR A 231 -24.41 0.60 17.09
N ILE A 232 -23.77 0.05 16.08
CA ILE A 232 -22.51 0.51 15.51
C ILE A 232 -22.63 0.68 13.99
N MET A 233 -21.84 1.62 13.46
CA MET A 233 -21.69 1.79 12.01
C MET A 233 -20.29 1.35 11.60
N LEU A 234 -20.21 0.48 10.60
CA LEU A 234 -18.96 0.01 10.00
C LEU A 234 -18.72 0.79 8.70
N ASP A 235 -18.17 1.98 8.83
CA ASP A 235 -17.76 2.79 7.67
C ASP A 235 -16.36 2.39 7.23
N GLN A 236 -16.20 2.08 5.95
CA GLN A 236 -14.90 1.74 5.35
C GLN A 236 -13.88 2.88 5.45
N SER A 237 -14.32 4.13 5.47
CA SER A 237 -13.44 5.30 5.57
C SER A 237 -12.82 5.47 6.95
N THR A 238 -13.52 5.09 8.01
CA THR A 238 -13.08 5.26 9.40
C THR A 238 -11.90 4.35 9.74
N ILE A 239 -11.82 3.19 9.10
CA ILE A 239 -10.84 2.14 9.41
C ILE A 239 -9.51 2.38 8.72
N ALA A 240 -9.50 2.92 7.49
CA ALA A 240 -8.28 3.29 6.78
C ALA A 240 -7.48 4.38 7.52
N ASN A 241 -8.15 5.27 8.24
CA ASN A 241 -7.51 6.35 8.98
C ASN A 241 -6.81 5.89 10.27
N LEU A 242 -7.21 4.76 10.86
CA LEU A 242 -6.63 4.26 12.12
C LEU A 242 -5.22 3.69 11.98
N ALA A 243 -4.94 2.99 10.90
CA ALA A 243 -3.59 2.52 10.62
C ALA A 243 -2.61 3.71 10.47
N THR A 244 -3.08 4.80 9.85
CA THR A 244 -2.32 6.04 9.69
C THR A 244 -2.09 6.75 11.02
N LEU A 245 -3.06 6.74 11.93
CA LEU A 245 -2.97 7.34 13.26
C LEU A 245 -2.01 6.58 14.18
N GLN A 246 -1.96 5.26 14.11
CA GLN A 246 -1.00 4.45 14.89
C GLN A 246 0.46 4.72 14.48
N ILE A 247 0.72 4.95 13.19
CA ILE A 247 2.06 5.28 12.66
C ILE A 247 2.48 6.69 13.09
N ALA A 248 1.55 7.62 13.26
CA ALA A 248 1.84 9.01 13.60
C ALA A 248 2.16 9.24 15.09
N GLY A 249 2.09 8.24 15.96
CA GLY A 249 2.41 8.35 17.38
C GLY A 249 1.45 9.25 18.15
N LEU A 250 0.22 9.40 17.70
CA LEU A 250 -0.83 10.14 18.40
C LEU A 250 -1.29 9.34 19.63
N GLU A 251 -1.46 10.04 20.74
CA GLU A 251 -1.91 9.45 22.00
C GLU A 251 -3.26 8.77 21.79
N LYS A 252 -3.31 7.47 22.08
CA LYS A 252 -4.46 6.57 22.12
C LYS A 252 -5.62 7.02 21.22
N PRO A 253 -5.66 6.56 19.96
CA PRO A 253 -6.84 6.78 19.14
C PRO A 253 -8.07 6.20 19.88
N GLU A 254 -9.19 6.87 19.81
CA GLU A 254 -10.45 6.24 20.19
C GLU A 254 -10.68 5.08 19.24
N TRP A 255 -10.68 3.88 19.78
CA TRP A 255 -10.91 2.70 18.99
C TRP A 255 -12.34 2.70 18.44
N PRO A 256 -12.57 2.32 17.18
CA PRO A 256 -13.92 2.23 16.65
C PRO A 256 -14.81 1.35 17.56
N ALA A 257 -16.08 1.70 17.67
CA ALA A 257 -17.05 0.93 18.45
C ALA A 257 -17.13 -0.54 18.02
N ALA A 258 -16.80 -0.84 16.75
CA ALA A 258 -16.72 -2.21 16.23
C ALA A 258 -15.58 -3.06 16.84
N TRP A 259 -14.55 -2.41 17.40
CA TRP A 259 -13.40 -3.09 18.03
C TRP A 259 -13.63 -3.29 19.52
N VAL A 260 -14.74 -3.92 19.86
CA VAL A 260 -15.19 -4.01 21.24
C VAL A 260 -14.33 -4.88 22.17
N LEU A 261 -13.43 -5.70 21.61
CA LEU A 261 -12.60 -6.65 22.38
C LEU A 261 -11.14 -6.20 22.54
N GLN A 262 -10.86 -4.95 22.31
CA GLN A 262 -9.51 -4.36 22.31
C GLN A 262 -8.62 -4.78 23.48
N GLY A 263 -7.47 -5.41 23.16
CA GLY A 263 -6.46 -5.80 24.13
C GLY A 263 -6.91 -6.79 25.17
N LYS A 264 -8.09 -7.39 25.04
CA LYS A 264 -8.66 -8.31 26.01
C LYS A 264 -9.11 -9.58 25.33
N GLU A 265 -8.80 -10.70 25.96
CA GLU A 265 -9.46 -11.97 25.66
C GLU A 265 -10.97 -11.83 25.89
N GLY A 266 -11.77 -12.33 24.96
CA GLY A 266 -13.22 -12.23 25.08
C GLY A 266 -13.97 -12.66 23.84
N THR A 267 -15.29 -12.59 23.96
CA THR A 267 -16.22 -12.91 22.88
C THR A 267 -17.23 -11.77 22.70
N ALA A 268 -17.50 -11.42 21.44
CA ALA A 268 -18.57 -10.50 21.07
C ALA A 268 -19.43 -11.11 19.97
N ILE A 269 -20.72 -10.76 20.00
CA ILE A 269 -21.66 -11.12 18.95
C ILE A 269 -22.04 -9.84 18.22
N TYR A 270 -21.94 -9.86 16.90
CA TYR A 270 -22.45 -8.82 16.02
C TYR A 270 -23.64 -9.37 15.27
N ARG A 271 -24.71 -8.60 15.14
CA ARG A 271 -25.91 -8.98 14.38
C ARG A 271 -26.40 -7.86 13.50
N THR A 272 -27.03 -8.22 12.39
CA THR A 272 -27.74 -7.31 11.49
C THR A 272 -28.87 -8.07 10.82
N SER A 273 -29.75 -7.34 10.12
CA SER A 273 -30.72 -7.93 9.18
C SER A 273 -30.43 -7.47 7.77
N ILE A 274 -30.63 -8.37 6.82
CA ILE A 274 -30.47 -8.14 5.38
C ILE A 274 -31.81 -8.49 4.73
N ASP A 275 -32.37 -7.53 4.00
CA ASP A 275 -33.57 -7.76 3.19
C ASP A 275 -33.17 -8.24 1.79
N MET A 276 -33.46 -9.53 1.49
CA MET A 276 -33.10 -10.19 0.25
C MET A 276 -34.28 -10.19 -0.72
N THR A 277 -34.11 -9.50 -1.84
CA THR A 277 -35.11 -9.58 -2.90
C THR A 277 -34.96 -10.86 -3.71
N ARG A 278 -36.04 -11.29 -4.36
CA ARG A 278 -36.03 -12.41 -5.29
C ARG A 278 -34.98 -12.24 -6.40
N GLN A 279 -34.80 -11.00 -6.87
CA GLN A 279 -33.79 -10.68 -7.88
C GLN A 279 -32.39 -10.96 -7.35
N MET A 280 -32.03 -10.48 -6.14
CA MET A 280 -30.72 -10.71 -5.51
C MET A 280 -30.40 -12.20 -5.39
N LEU A 281 -31.37 -12.99 -4.94
CA LEU A 281 -31.21 -14.45 -4.84
C LEU A 281 -31.03 -15.11 -6.21
N THR A 282 -31.77 -14.67 -7.24
CA THR A 282 -31.67 -15.20 -8.59
C THR A 282 -30.34 -14.83 -9.26
N GLU A 283 -29.83 -13.64 -8.98
CA GLU A 283 -28.54 -13.13 -9.47
C GLU A 283 -27.35 -13.72 -8.68
N GLY A 284 -27.62 -14.49 -7.63
CA GLY A 284 -26.60 -15.15 -6.82
C GLY A 284 -25.86 -14.20 -5.87
N GLN A 285 -26.52 -13.12 -5.44
CA GLN A 285 -25.96 -12.18 -4.46
C GLN A 285 -26.02 -12.77 -3.04
N THR A 286 -25.24 -13.81 -2.83
CA THR A 286 -25.29 -14.67 -1.62
C THR A 286 -23.96 -14.77 -0.89
N MET A 287 -22.94 -14.10 -1.39
CA MET A 287 -21.62 -14.07 -0.75
C MET A 287 -21.54 -12.92 0.23
N ILE A 288 -21.06 -13.19 1.43
CA ILE A 288 -20.69 -12.16 2.42
C ILE A 288 -19.19 -12.18 2.63
N GLU A 289 -18.60 -11.01 2.74
CA GLU A 289 -17.21 -10.85 3.13
C GLU A 289 -17.12 -9.92 4.32
N PHE A 290 -16.42 -10.39 5.34
CA PHE A 290 -15.89 -9.59 6.42
C PHE A 290 -14.41 -9.35 6.08
N ALA A 291 -14.05 -8.12 5.75
CA ALA A 291 -12.71 -7.84 5.26
C ALA A 291 -11.61 -8.05 6.32
N CYS A 292 -11.96 -8.04 7.61
CA CYS A 292 -11.09 -8.49 8.69
C CYS A 292 -11.91 -8.85 9.94
N VAL A 293 -11.70 -10.04 10.46
CA VAL A 293 -12.25 -10.54 11.73
C VAL A 293 -11.07 -10.91 12.63
N ASP A 294 -10.97 -10.30 13.79
CA ASP A 294 -9.81 -10.50 14.66
C ASP A 294 -10.26 -11.09 16.04
N ASP A 295 -9.83 -12.29 16.48
CA ASP A 295 -8.96 -13.28 15.79
C ASP A 295 -9.77 -14.26 14.94
N ALA A 296 -10.87 -14.79 15.51
CA ALA A 296 -11.68 -15.84 14.92
C ALA A 296 -13.16 -15.46 14.87
N GLY A 297 -13.85 -15.88 13.82
CA GLY A 297 -15.27 -15.63 13.63
C GLY A 297 -16.07 -16.86 13.26
N THR A 298 -17.31 -16.95 13.74
CA THR A 298 -18.29 -17.96 13.31
C THR A 298 -19.55 -17.25 12.84
N LEU A 299 -19.90 -17.44 11.58
CA LEU A 299 -21.05 -16.82 10.91
C LEU A 299 -22.31 -17.67 11.09
N PHE A 300 -23.41 -16.99 11.41
CA PHE A 300 -24.74 -17.57 11.50
C PHE A 300 -25.71 -16.79 10.59
N VAL A 301 -26.58 -17.49 9.90
CA VAL A 301 -27.68 -16.92 9.13
C VAL A 301 -28.97 -17.61 9.55
N ASN A 302 -29.97 -16.82 9.92
CA ASN A 302 -31.26 -17.33 10.41
C ASN A 302 -31.10 -18.37 11.53
N GLY A 303 -30.11 -18.13 12.41
CA GLY A 303 -29.80 -19.00 13.56
C GLY A 303 -29.10 -20.33 13.23
N LYS A 304 -28.67 -20.54 11.98
CA LYS A 304 -27.88 -21.69 11.55
C LYS A 304 -26.45 -21.29 11.30
N GLU A 305 -25.50 -22.10 11.74
CA GLU A 305 -24.08 -21.90 11.44
C GLU A 305 -23.81 -22.13 9.96
N VAL A 306 -23.08 -21.20 9.35
CA VAL A 306 -22.73 -21.19 7.92
C VAL A 306 -21.28 -21.57 7.72
N ALA A 307 -20.36 -20.87 8.43
CA ALA A 307 -18.93 -21.05 8.29
C ALA A 307 -18.18 -20.50 9.51
N SER A 308 -16.95 -20.95 9.70
CA SER A 308 -16.01 -20.42 10.68
C SER A 308 -14.70 -20.01 10.04
N HIS A 309 -14.00 -19.05 10.67
CA HIS A 309 -12.75 -18.46 10.21
C HIS A 309 -11.84 -18.18 11.41
N ASP A 310 -10.54 -18.44 11.27
CA ASP A 310 -9.55 -18.31 12.34
C ASP A 310 -8.25 -17.59 11.90
N ALA A 311 -8.35 -16.75 10.86
CA ALA A 311 -7.20 -16.06 10.28
C ALA A 311 -7.43 -14.54 10.27
N TRP A 312 -6.97 -13.84 11.30
CA TRP A 312 -7.11 -12.39 11.47
C TRP A 312 -6.55 -11.56 10.30
N ASP A 313 -5.58 -12.09 9.57
CA ASP A 313 -4.87 -11.42 8.46
C ASP A 313 -5.51 -11.68 7.08
N LYS A 314 -6.61 -12.43 7.04
CA LYS A 314 -7.33 -12.76 5.80
C LYS A 314 -8.79 -12.38 5.88
N PRO A 315 -9.41 -11.96 4.77
CA PRO A 315 -10.85 -11.78 4.73
C PRO A 315 -11.59 -13.08 5.03
N PHE A 316 -12.66 -12.98 5.81
CA PHE A 316 -13.61 -14.07 6.00
C PHE A 316 -14.70 -13.99 4.93
N VAL A 317 -14.70 -14.89 3.99
CA VAL A 317 -15.68 -14.97 2.90
C VAL A 317 -16.52 -16.22 3.04
N ALA A 318 -17.83 -16.07 3.00
CA ALA A 318 -18.77 -17.20 3.12
C ALA A 318 -19.91 -17.11 2.10
N ASN A 319 -20.40 -18.28 1.66
CA ASN A 319 -21.58 -18.40 0.82
C ASN A 319 -22.80 -18.71 1.68
N MET A 320 -23.77 -17.81 1.69
CA MET A 320 -24.98 -17.91 2.50
C MET A 320 -26.18 -18.51 1.71
N LYS A 321 -25.99 -18.92 0.46
CA LYS A 321 -27.07 -19.29 -0.48
C LYS A 321 -28.11 -20.23 0.11
N ASP A 322 -27.66 -21.29 0.79
CA ASP A 322 -28.55 -22.33 1.32
C ASP A 322 -29.26 -21.92 2.63
N PHE A 323 -28.95 -20.74 3.15
CA PHE A 323 -29.44 -20.21 4.42
C PHE A 323 -30.33 -18.97 4.24
N LEU A 324 -30.32 -18.35 3.04
CA LEU A 324 -31.08 -17.15 2.73
C LEU A 324 -32.46 -17.50 2.16
N HIS A 325 -33.42 -16.62 2.42
CA HIS A 325 -34.74 -16.61 1.79
C HIS A 325 -35.14 -15.19 1.37
N GLU A 326 -36.19 -15.09 0.55
CA GLU A 326 -36.77 -13.79 0.18
C GLU A 326 -37.33 -13.09 1.42
N GLY A 327 -37.06 -11.78 1.54
CA GLY A 327 -37.39 -10.96 2.69
C GLY A 327 -36.26 -10.86 3.71
N GLU A 328 -36.60 -10.55 4.94
CA GLU A 328 -35.64 -10.27 6.01
C GLU A 328 -34.90 -11.53 6.47
N ASN A 329 -33.57 -11.46 6.47
CA ASN A 329 -32.68 -12.51 6.96
C ASN A 329 -31.80 -11.98 8.09
N ASN A 330 -31.76 -12.71 9.20
CA ASN A 330 -30.90 -12.37 10.33
C ASN A 330 -29.50 -12.93 10.12
N VAL A 331 -28.50 -12.05 10.13
CA VAL A 331 -27.09 -12.39 10.01
C VAL A 331 -26.39 -12.05 11.31
N ALA A 332 -25.62 -13.00 11.85
CA ALA A 332 -24.83 -12.76 13.04
C ALA A 332 -23.45 -13.40 12.91
N ILE A 333 -22.46 -12.77 13.52
CA ILE A 333 -21.13 -13.32 13.65
C ILE A 333 -20.67 -13.28 15.09
N VAL A 334 -20.19 -14.42 15.58
CA VAL A 334 -19.54 -14.53 16.89
C VAL A 334 -18.06 -14.38 16.69
N VAL A 335 -17.49 -13.33 17.27
CA VAL A 335 -16.04 -13.02 17.17
C VAL A 335 -15.40 -13.37 18.51
N ARG A 336 -14.28 -14.08 18.47
CA ARG A 336 -13.43 -14.41 19.62
C ARG A 336 -12.08 -13.77 19.42
N ASN A 337 -11.63 -13.08 20.46
CA ASN A 337 -10.32 -12.44 20.52
C ASN A 337 -9.48 -13.08 21.62
N SER A 338 -8.23 -13.42 21.34
CA SER A 338 -7.26 -13.92 22.31
C SER A 338 -6.35 -12.82 22.84
N SER A 339 -6.04 -11.81 22.02
CA SER A 339 -5.20 -10.67 22.40
C SER A 339 -5.20 -9.58 21.31
N GLY A 340 -4.70 -8.41 21.60
CA GLY A 340 -4.54 -7.34 20.61
C GLY A 340 -5.83 -6.63 20.24
N ALA A 341 -5.96 -6.19 19.00
CA ALA A 341 -7.21 -5.67 18.46
C ALA A 341 -8.25 -6.80 18.43
N GLY A 342 -9.51 -6.52 18.62
CA GLY A 342 -10.52 -7.58 18.64
C GLY A 342 -11.88 -7.10 18.20
N GLY A 343 -12.45 -7.80 17.24
CA GLY A 343 -13.75 -7.46 16.68
C GLY A 343 -13.78 -7.46 15.14
N LEU A 344 -14.74 -6.74 14.58
CA LEU A 344 -14.81 -6.51 13.14
C LEU A 344 -13.99 -5.27 12.80
N LEU A 345 -12.85 -5.47 12.12
CA LEU A 345 -11.86 -4.41 11.93
C LEU A 345 -11.98 -3.67 10.59
N LYS A 346 -12.76 -4.18 9.66
CA LYS A 346 -12.96 -3.60 8.33
C LYS A 346 -14.39 -3.79 7.86
N GLY A 347 -14.71 -3.14 6.73
CA GLY A 347 -16.05 -3.18 6.15
C GLY A 347 -16.55 -4.56 5.79
N ILE A 348 -17.87 -4.68 5.71
CA ILE A 348 -18.60 -5.91 5.38
C ILE A 348 -19.41 -5.65 4.12
N ARG A 349 -19.41 -6.61 3.20
CA ARG A 349 -20.13 -6.48 1.93
C ARG A 349 -20.85 -7.76 1.53
N LEU A 350 -21.98 -7.55 0.86
CA LEU A 350 -22.77 -8.59 0.19
C LEU A 350 -22.53 -8.49 -1.32
N PHE A 351 -22.22 -9.61 -1.97
CA PHE A 351 -21.92 -9.64 -3.39
C PHE A 351 -22.29 -10.98 -4.04
N SER A 352 -22.30 -11.01 -5.37
CA SER A 352 -22.46 -12.26 -6.11
C SER A 352 -21.15 -13.02 -6.20
N GLU A 353 -21.21 -14.34 -6.23
CA GLU A 353 -20.03 -15.19 -6.34
C GLU A 353 -19.14 -14.76 -7.53
N LEU A 354 -17.90 -14.43 -7.23
CA LEU A 354 -16.89 -14.04 -8.21
C LEU A 354 -16.31 -15.30 -8.85
N LYS A 355 -16.86 -15.70 -10.00
CA LYS A 355 -16.38 -16.87 -10.72
C LYS A 355 -15.75 -16.50 -12.05
N ILE A 356 -14.52 -16.94 -12.27
CA ILE A 356 -13.90 -16.85 -13.60
C ILE A 356 -14.60 -17.83 -14.53
N LEU A 357 -15.32 -17.29 -15.51
CA LEU A 357 -16.01 -18.06 -16.55
C LEU A 357 -15.13 -18.25 -17.78
N LYS A 358 -14.34 -17.25 -18.14
CA LYS A 358 -13.43 -17.29 -19.26
C LYS A 358 -12.02 -16.92 -18.79
N PRO A 359 -11.14 -17.92 -18.54
CA PRO A 359 -9.73 -17.65 -18.24
C PRO A 359 -9.05 -16.89 -19.37
N LEU A 360 -8.24 -15.91 -19.05
CA LEU A 360 -7.47 -15.13 -20.00
C LEU A 360 -6.03 -15.63 -20.10
N LYS A 361 -5.46 -15.50 -21.30
CA LYS A 361 -4.02 -15.69 -21.52
C LYS A 361 -3.34 -14.33 -21.37
N TRP A 362 -2.27 -14.30 -20.63
CA TRP A 362 -1.58 -13.07 -20.29
C TRP A 362 -0.18 -13.03 -20.86
N GLU A 363 0.26 -11.83 -21.19
CA GLU A 363 1.62 -11.46 -21.47
C GLU A 363 2.11 -10.51 -20.39
N VAL A 364 3.39 -10.49 -20.11
CA VAL A 364 4.04 -9.60 -19.17
C VAL A 364 5.11 -8.79 -19.89
N ALA A 365 5.21 -7.51 -19.56
CA ALA A 365 6.31 -6.65 -19.96
C ALA A 365 7.07 -6.20 -18.71
N LEU A 366 8.37 -6.47 -18.72
CA LEU A 366 9.28 -6.12 -17.63
C LEU A 366 9.96 -4.78 -17.84
N ASP A 367 9.73 -4.17 -18.99
CA ASP A 367 10.39 -2.95 -19.48
C ASP A 367 10.00 -1.72 -18.67
N LEU A 368 8.84 -1.72 -18.03
CA LEU A 368 8.48 -0.70 -17.06
C LEU A 368 9.44 -0.70 -15.85
N GLY A 369 9.95 -1.87 -15.53
CA GLY A 369 11.06 -1.97 -14.60
C GLY A 369 12.37 -1.56 -15.25
N GLY A 370 12.51 -1.78 -16.56
CA GLY A 370 13.62 -1.36 -17.41
C GLY A 370 13.66 0.14 -17.67
N VAL A 371 12.68 0.91 -17.21
CA VAL A 371 12.78 2.37 -17.05
C VAL A 371 14.11 2.73 -16.42
N THR A 372 14.61 1.92 -15.52
CA THR A 372 15.91 2.08 -14.92
C THR A 372 17.05 2.11 -15.96
N GLN A 373 16.99 1.35 -17.02
CA GLN A 373 18.03 1.30 -18.06
C GLN A 373 17.67 2.13 -19.28
N GLY A 374 16.43 2.09 -19.73
CA GLY A 374 16.00 2.73 -20.94
C GLY A 374 15.74 4.22 -20.79
N TYR A 375 15.36 4.67 -19.60
CA TYR A 375 15.00 6.05 -19.37
C TYR A 375 16.17 7.02 -19.50
N CYS A 376 17.32 6.65 -19.00
CA CYS A 376 18.53 7.44 -19.17
C CYS A 376 19.05 7.40 -20.63
N GLY A 377 18.68 6.39 -21.38
CA GLY A 377 19.05 6.22 -22.79
C GLY A 377 18.07 6.86 -23.79
N GLY A 378 17.01 7.48 -23.36
CA GLY A 378 16.03 8.16 -24.22
C GLY A 378 15.17 7.24 -25.07
N LYS A 379 15.14 5.94 -24.78
CA LYS A 379 14.32 4.96 -25.53
C LYS A 379 13.28 4.39 -24.59
N THR A 380 12.11 5.03 -24.48
CA THR A 380 11.29 4.46 -23.53
C THR A 380 9.88 4.75 -23.45
N VAL A 381 9.28 4.36 -22.46
CA VAL A 381 7.91 4.49 -22.11
C VAL A 381 7.32 5.77 -22.72
N GLY A 382 6.40 5.66 -23.66
CA GLY A 382 5.81 6.79 -24.34
C GLY A 382 6.50 7.27 -25.62
N GLY A 383 7.69 6.76 -25.99
CA GLY A 383 8.38 7.15 -27.23
C GLY A 383 8.53 8.66 -27.40
N ASP A 384 8.12 9.19 -28.54
CA ASP A 384 8.23 10.63 -28.86
C ASP A 384 7.11 11.50 -28.24
N ASN A 385 6.28 10.96 -27.38
CA ASN A 385 5.11 11.64 -26.80
C ASN A 385 5.42 12.50 -25.57
N TRP A 386 6.68 12.76 -25.27
CA TRP A 386 7.09 13.62 -24.18
C TRP A 386 6.74 15.09 -24.46
N LYS A 387 6.06 15.72 -23.51
CA LYS A 387 5.69 17.14 -23.57
C LYS A 387 6.33 17.88 -22.41
N VAL A 388 6.93 19.02 -22.71
CA VAL A 388 7.43 19.91 -21.66
C VAL A 388 6.25 20.52 -20.93
N VAL A 389 6.22 20.37 -19.62
CA VAL A 389 5.23 20.95 -18.72
C VAL A 389 5.90 21.87 -17.72
N LYS A 390 5.25 23.00 -17.41
CA LYS A 390 5.71 23.88 -16.35
C LYS A 390 5.31 23.29 -15.01
N LEU A 391 6.26 23.20 -14.11
CA LEU A 391 6.00 22.80 -12.74
C LEU A 391 5.64 24.03 -11.90
N LYS A 392 4.72 23.87 -10.95
CA LYS A 392 4.42 24.94 -10.00
C LYS A 392 5.60 25.10 -9.06
N THR A 393 6.26 26.25 -9.16
CA THR A 393 7.42 26.61 -8.33
C THR A 393 7.06 27.59 -7.21
N ASP A 394 5.77 27.75 -6.91
CA ASP A 394 5.29 28.58 -5.82
C ASP A 394 5.82 28.01 -4.48
N GLY A 395 6.95 28.47 -4.10
CA GLY A 395 7.83 28.24 -2.95
C GLY A 395 7.23 27.71 -1.62
N THR A 396 5.99 27.35 -1.61
CA THR A 396 5.27 26.69 -0.52
C THR A 396 5.14 25.20 -0.79
N LEU A 397 6.27 24.51 -0.81
CA LEU A 397 6.27 23.06 -0.57
C LEU A 397 5.80 22.90 0.88
N HIS A 398 4.51 22.75 1.05
CA HIS A 398 3.93 22.61 2.37
C HIS A 398 4.40 21.29 2.99
N ARG A 399 5.18 21.38 4.05
CA ARG A 399 5.53 20.27 4.96
C ARG A 399 4.32 19.70 5.70
N LYS A 400 3.11 20.22 5.46
CA LYS A 400 1.86 19.72 6.03
C LYS A 400 1.02 19.11 4.92
N GLY A 401 0.67 17.83 5.13
CA GLY A 401 -0.26 17.10 4.28
C GLY A 401 -1.59 17.84 4.18
N ASN A 402 -1.78 18.51 3.07
CA ASN A 402 -3.09 18.90 2.63
C ASN A 402 -3.54 17.85 1.63
N ASN A 403 -4.64 17.17 1.93
CA ASN A 403 -5.33 16.28 1.01
C ASN A 403 -5.66 17.05 -0.26
N ILE A 404 -4.80 16.93 -1.26
CA ILE A 404 -5.12 17.41 -2.60
C ILE A 404 -5.96 16.31 -3.23
N GLN A 405 -7.27 16.45 -3.08
CA GLN A 405 -8.20 15.62 -3.84
C GLN A 405 -7.98 15.90 -5.32
N PRO A 406 -7.69 14.90 -6.17
CA PRO A 406 -7.55 15.12 -7.59
C PRO A 406 -8.86 15.66 -8.15
N LYS A 407 -8.84 16.90 -8.62
CA LYS A 407 -9.96 17.54 -9.32
C LYS A 407 -9.72 17.39 -10.83
N GLY A 408 -10.14 16.28 -11.40
CA GLY A 408 -10.03 16.08 -12.83
C GLY A 408 -10.40 14.68 -13.30
N LYS A 409 -10.65 14.54 -14.58
CA LYS A 409 -10.78 13.25 -15.26
C LYS A 409 -9.41 12.60 -15.31
N GLN A 410 -9.24 11.43 -14.69
CA GLN A 410 -8.05 10.61 -14.88
C GLN A 410 -8.03 10.10 -16.31
N ASP A 411 -7.10 10.61 -17.10
CA ASP A 411 -6.97 10.19 -18.50
C ASP A 411 -5.92 9.07 -18.68
N ALA A 412 -5.03 8.86 -17.68
CA ALA A 412 -4.00 7.83 -17.74
C ALA A 412 -3.85 7.04 -16.44
N LEU A 413 -3.58 5.73 -16.54
CA LEU A 413 -3.26 4.89 -15.39
C LEU A 413 -1.93 5.27 -14.75
N LEU A 414 -0.96 5.65 -15.55
CA LEU A 414 0.38 6.00 -15.13
C LEU A 414 0.90 7.18 -15.93
N THR A 415 1.42 8.19 -15.23
CA THR A 415 2.04 9.37 -15.81
C THR A 415 3.50 9.43 -15.40
N TRP A 416 4.36 9.69 -16.38
CA TRP A 416 5.79 9.82 -16.19
C TRP A 416 6.21 11.28 -16.21
N TYR A 417 7.07 11.65 -15.27
CA TYR A 417 7.77 12.95 -15.26
C TYR A 417 9.27 12.69 -15.32
N LYS A 418 9.97 13.41 -16.19
CA LYS A 418 11.43 13.37 -16.29
C LYS A 418 11.98 14.78 -16.09
N VAL A 419 12.91 14.89 -15.18
CA VAL A 419 13.59 16.12 -14.84
C VAL A 419 15.09 15.92 -15.05
N THR A 420 15.71 16.84 -15.77
CA THR A 420 17.16 16.89 -15.96
C THR A 420 17.70 18.10 -15.21
N PHE A 421 18.77 17.90 -14.46
CA PHE A 421 19.40 18.95 -13.66
C PHE A 421 20.92 18.74 -13.57
N ASP A 422 21.64 19.83 -13.42
CA ASP A 422 23.10 19.83 -13.27
C ASP A 422 23.47 20.08 -11.80
N LEU A 423 24.37 19.26 -11.26
CA LEU A 423 24.95 19.47 -9.94
C LEU A 423 26.30 20.17 -10.05
N PRO A 424 26.64 21.05 -9.09
CA PRO A 424 27.97 21.65 -9.03
C PRO A 424 29.01 20.56 -8.76
N LYS A 425 30.26 20.83 -9.19
CA LYS A 425 31.39 20.02 -8.78
C LYS A 425 31.55 20.14 -7.27
N THR A 426 31.77 19.03 -6.60
CA THR A 426 32.19 19.03 -5.21
C THR A 426 33.60 19.57 -5.09
N GLU A 427 33.84 20.43 -4.11
CA GLU A 427 35.20 20.82 -3.73
C GLU A 427 35.94 19.57 -3.20
N LYS A 428 37.24 19.54 -3.46
CA LYS A 428 38.07 18.43 -2.95
C LYS A 428 37.94 18.32 -1.45
N GLU A 429 37.65 17.12 -0.97
CA GLU A 429 37.45 16.80 0.47
C GLU A 429 36.20 17.40 1.12
N CYS A 430 35.28 17.95 0.33
CA CYS A 430 33.99 18.41 0.80
C CYS A 430 32.88 17.60 0.14
N TRP A 431 32.04 17.03 0.96
CA TRP A 431 30.89 16.26 0.49
C TRP A 431 29.60 16.86 1.03
N ILE A 432 28.69 17.19 0.13
CA ILE A 432 27.38 17.74 0.44
C ILE A 432 26.33 16.73 -0.01
N PRO A 433 25.58 16.11 0.91
CA PRO A 433 24.46 15.28 0.54
C PRO A 433 23.35 16.12 -0.11
N TRP A 434 22.71 15.55 -1.12
CA TRP A 434 21.60 16.18 -1.80
C TRP A 434 20.29 15.49 -1.47
N ARG A 435 19.22 16.24 -1.41
CA ARG A 435 17.85 15.73 -1.31
C ARG A 435 16.97 16.35 -2.37
N ALA A 436 16.00 15.57 -2.84
CA ALA A 436 14.88 16.03 -3.62
C ALA A 436 13.67 16.24 -2.73
N ILE A 437 13.07 17.42 -2.77
CA ILE A 437 11.77 17.69 -2.14
C ILE A 437 10.74 17.63 -3.25
N ILE A 438 9.80 16.67 -3.14
CA ILE A 438 8.83 16.38 -4.19
C ILE A 438 7.43 16.71 -3.68
N ASN A 439 6.67 17.42 -4.52
CA ASN A 439 5.28 17.70 -4.31
C ASN A 439 4.51 17.37 -5.60
N ALA A 440 3.93 16.18 -5.64
CA ALA A 440 3.17 15.70 -6.78
C ALA A 440 1.83 15.13 -6.32
N SER A 441 0.82 15.16 -7.17
CA SER A 441 -0.36 14.33 -7.02
C SER A 441 -0.05 12.91 -7.50
N GLY A 442 -0.73 11.94 -6.89
CA GLY A 442 -0.55 10.54 -7.22
C GLY A 442 0.54 9.83 -6.42
N THR A 443 0.67 8.56 -6.68
CA THR A 443 1.56 7.65 -5.94
C THR A 443 2.34 6.80 -6.91
N GLY A 444 3.60 6.51 -6.60
CA GLY A 444 4.41 5.65 -7.45
C GLY A 444 5.87 5.58 -7.06
N TYR A 445 6.74 5.41 -8.04
CA TYR A 445 8.17 5.19 -7.83
C TYR A 445 9.02 6.28 -8.46
N MET A 446 10.24 6.39 -7.96
CA MET A 446 11.24 7.36 -8.42
C MET A 446 12.54 6.67 -8.78
N TRP A 447 13.19 7.20 -9.81
CA TRP A 447 14.50 6.74 -10.28
C TRP A 447 15.45 7.90 -10.45
N LEU A 448 16.66 7.74 -9.92
CA LEU A 448 17.78 8.67 -10.11
C LEU A 448 18.81 8.00 -11.02
N ASN A 449 19.10 8.61 -12.17
CA ASN A 449 20.06 8.09 -13.14
C ASN A 449 19.84 6.59 -13.45
N GLY A 450 18.57 6.16 -13.48
CA GLY A 450 18.19 4.77 -13.74
C GLY A 450 18.09 3.86 -12.51
N HIS A 451 18.44 4.33 -11.34
CA HIS A 451 18.35 3.56 -10.10
C HIS A 451 17.06 3.91 -9.32
N ASN A 452 16.32 2.91 -8.90
CA ASN A 452 15.14 3.11 -8.06
C ASN A 452 15.55 3.64 -6.68
N ILE A 453 15.08 4.85 -6.32
CA ILE A 453 15.39 5.51 -5.05
C ILE A 453 14.24 5.44 -4.05
N GLY A 454 13.15 4.82 -4.41
CA GLY A 454 12.05 4.58 -3.50
C GLY A 454 10.67 4.91 -4.06
N ARG A 455 9.71 4.83 -3.18
CA ARG A 455 8.30 5.07 -3.45
C ARG A 455 7.90 6.48 -3.01
N TYR A 456 7.18 7.17 -3.86
CA TYR A 456 6.49 8.40 -3.53
C TYR A 456 5.02 8.12 -3.20
N TRP A 457 4.53 8.72 -2.13
CA TRP A 457 3.13 8.61 -1.72
C TRP A 457 2.53 10.01 -1.49
N GLU A 458 1.45 10.32 -2.22
CA GLU A 458 0.80 11.63 -2.20
C GLU A 458 0.34 12.07 -0.80
N GLU A 459 -0.17 11.14 -0.01
CA GLU A 459 -0.64 11.45 1.35
C GLU A 459 0.50 11.77 2.32
N GLY A 460 1.73 11.38 1.98
CA GLY A 460 2.88 11.60 2.84
C GLY A 460 2.97 10.60 3.98
N PRO A 461 3.71 10.92 5.06
CA PRO A 461 4.32 12.23 5.34
C PRO A 461 5.61 12.54 4.58
N GLN A 462 6.25 11.54 3.95
CA GLN A 462 7.53 11.72 3.30
C GLN A 462 7.41 12.56 2.02
N ARG A 463 8.17 13.67 1.98
CA ARG A 463 8.30 14.56 0.82
C ARG A 463 9.75 14.76 0.43
N GLU A 464 10.68 14.39 1.29
CA GLU A 464 12.10 14.61 1.18
C GLU A 464 12.78 13.25 0.94
N PHE A 465 13.57 13.16 -0.12
CA PHE A 465 14.23 11.93 -0.53
C PHE A 465 15.71 12.20 -0.73
N PHE A 466 16.54 11.48 0.00
CA PHE A 466 17.97 11.53 -0.23
C PHE A 466 18.31 11.02 -1.62
N LEU A 467 19.21 11.73 -2.29
CA LEU A 467 19.77 11.33 -3.57
C LEU A 467 21.10 10.62 -3.31
N PRO A 468 21.16 9.29 -3.46
CA PRO A 468 22.39 8.55 -3.17
C PRO A 468 23.55 9.03 -4.02
N GLU A 469 24.64 9.48 -3.40
CA GLU A 469 25.80 10.04 -4.07
C GLU A 469 26.48 9.06 -5.03
N CYS A 470 26.42 7.79 -4.75
CA CYS A 470 26.95 6.75 -5.64
C CYS A 470 26.26 6.69 -7.01
N TRP A 471 25.07 7.29 -7.11
CA TRP A 471 24.29 7.38 -8.35
C TRP A 471 24.22 8.81 -8.91
N LEU A 472 24.81 9.79 -8.23
CA LEU A 472 24.86 11.18 -8.69
C LEU A 472 26.10 11.45 -9.55
N ASN A 473 25.91 12.19 -10.63
CA ASN A 473 26.97 12.77 -11.44
C ASN A 473 27.30 14.16 -10.89
N MET A 474 28.24 14.22 -9.94
CA MET A 474 28.70 15.47 -9.37
C MET A 474 29.48 16.29 -10.41
N GLY A 475 29.08 17.53 -10.61
CA GLY A 475 29.61 18.38 -11.67
C GLY A 475 29.12 18.03 -13.08
N GLY A 476 28.03 17.30 -13.17
CA GLY A 476 27.42 16.86 -14.43
C GLY A 476 25.91 16.76 -14.35
N THR A 477 25.34 16.32 -15.45
CA THR A 477 23.89 16.20 -15.62
C THR A 477 23.36 14.94 -14.97
N ASN A 478 22.25 15.08 -14.27
CA ASN A 478 21.51 14.02 -13.61
C ASN A 478 20.06 14.00 -14.12
N THR A 479 19.44 12.84 -14.02
CA THR A 479 18.04 12.63 -14.42
C THR A 479 17.26 12.03 -13.26
N LEU A 480 16.18 12.71 -12.86
CA LEU A 480 15.19 12.18 -11.91
C LEU A 480 13.90 11.87 -12.69
N VAL A 481 13.41 10.65 -12.53
CA VAL A 481 12.19 10.18 -13.16
C VAL A 481 11.19 9.77 -12.09
N LEU A 482 9.94 10.17 -12.26
CA LEU A 482 8.84 9.78 -11.42
C LEU A 482 7.79 9.10 -12.30
N GLY A 483 7.38 7.89 -11.92
CA GLY A 483 6.25 7.19 -12.50
C GLY A 483 5.11 7.18 -11.49
N LEU A 484 4.09 8.02 -11.70
CA LEU A 484 3.04 8.27 -10.74
C LEU A 484 1.68 7.85 -11.30
N ARG A 485 0.95 7.06 -10.53
CA ARG A 485 -0.45 6.74 -10.82
C ARG A 485 -1.34 7.92 -10.46
N GLN A 486 -2.34 8.18 -11.29
CA GLN A 486 -3.35 9.21 -11.04
C GLN A 486 -2.77 10.62 -10.86
N SER A 487 -1.65 10.91 -11.52
CA SER A 487 -0.97 12.19 -11.35
C SER A 487 -1.47 13.24 -12.31
N GLU A 488 -1.82 14.41 -11.77
CA GLU A 488 -2.18 15.61 -12.52
C GLU A 488 -1.11 16.67 -12.45
N THR A 489 -0.39 16.73 -11.32
CA THR A 489 0.61 17.80 -11.05
C THR A 489 1.88 17.22 -10.45
N CYS A 490 3.01 17.87 -10.74
CA CYS A 490 4.29 17.54 -10.13
C CYS A 490 5.09 18.81 -9.88
N GLY A 491 5.87 18.85 -8.81
CA GLY A 491 6.84 19.89 -8.49
C GLY A 491 8.04 19.29 -7.76
N ALA A 492 9.22 19.82 -7.98
CA ALA A 492 10.43 19.38 -7.31
C ALA A 492 11.39 20.52 -7.01
N VAL A 493 12.09 20.43 -5.88
CA VAL A 493 13.23 21.27 -5.51
C VAL A 493 14.36 20.36 -5.06
N LEU A 494 15.57 20.66 -5.48
CA LEU A 494 16.78 19.95 -5.06
C LEU A 494 17.59 20.88 -4.17
N GLU A 495 18.02 20.38 -3.03
CA GLU A 495 18.87 21.17 -2.11
C GLU A 495 19.98 20.32 -1.49
N GLY A 496 21.11 20.95 -1.23
CA GLY A 496 22.16 20.39 -0.42
C GLY A 496 21.72 20.38 1.05
N ILE A 497 22.21 19.42 1.81
CA ILE A 497 21.90 19.26 3.24
C ILE A 497 23.16 19.66 4.02
N GLU A 498 22.97 20.52 5.03
CA GLU A 498 23.97 20.89 6.02
C GLU A 498 24.25 19.75 6.99
#